data_0fe295a39a19a4214bb53f86f41d3f64
#
_entry.id   0fe295a39a19a4214bb53f86f41d3f64
#
_cell.length_a   1.000
_cell.length_b   1.000
_cell.length_c   1.000
_cell.angle_alpha   90.00
_cell.angle_beta   90.00
_cell.angle_gamma   90.00
#
_symmetry.space_group_name_H-M   'P 1'
#
loop_
_entity.id
_entity.type
_entity.pdbx_description
1 polymer ?
#
loop_
_entity_poly.entity_id
_entity_poly.type
_entity_poly.pdbx_seq_one_letter_code
_entity_poly.pdbx_strand_id
1 'polypeptide(L)'
;MSNVNHNSWFEKGMSFAAYKESMDVNKEELSRVYDQLTFTDEDLAVWKDLSQRNWKGVVLTADWCGDASLCVPVIQRIAEESNIELRFLIRDENLELMDQYLTNGTARAIPIFIFLDQDGYEARVWGPRSPEVQEMITTARAGLPAADAPDFEEKQKELYRNFKQQISTDPAMWRTVIESVKAKLQG
;
A
#
# COMPACT_ATOMS: atom_id res chain seq x y z
N MET A 1 22.33 1.33 7.61
CA MET A 1 21.32 0.30 7.80
C MET A 1 20.56 0.59 9.09
N SER A 2 19.24 0.44 9.05
CA SER A 2 18.44 0.58 10.26
C SER A 2 18.77 -0.56 11.24
N ASN A 3 18.87 -0.24 12.53
CA ASN A 3 19.04 -1.26 13.58
C ASN A 3 17.68 -1.74 14.14
N VAL A 4 16.58 -1.39 13.47
CA VAL A 4 15.22 -1.74 13.91
C VAL A 4 14.87 -3.13 13.41
N ASN A 5 14.61 -4.04 14.33
CA ASN A 5 14.18 -5.41 14.03
C ASN A 5 12.68 -5.55 14.29
N HIS A 6 11.97 -6.06 13.28
CA HIS A 6 10.52 -6.23 13.33
C HIS A 6 10.07 -7.69 13.17
N ASN A 7 10.95 -8.63 13.49
CA ASN A 7 10.61 -10.05 13.33
C ASN A 7 9.37 -10.46 14.15
N SER A 8 9.22 -9.92 15.36
CA SER A 8 8.04 -10.17 16.20
C SER A 8 6.74 -9.63 15.59
N TRP A 9 6.81 -8.48 14.91
CA TRP A 9 5.67 -7.93 14.18
C TRP A 9 5.32 -8.78 12.96
N PHE A 10 6.31 -9.27 12.24
CA PHE A 10 6.11 -10.20 11.14
C PHE A 10 5.39 -11.47 11.61
N GLU A 11 5.83 -12.07 12.69
CA GLU A 11 5.21 -13.28 13.26
C GLU A 11 3.76 -13.04 13.71
N LYS A 12 3.45 -11.84 14.21
CA LYS A 12 2.11 -11.44 14.63
C LYS A 12 1.15 -11.23 13.44
N GLY A 13 1.67 -10.84 12.28
CA GLY A 13 0.88 -10.48 11.11
C GLY A 13 0.15 -11.67 10.49
N MET A 14 -1.00 -11.38 9.87
CA MET A 14 -1.77 -12.40 9.15
C MET A 14 -1.31 -12.51 7.68
N SER A 15 -1.58 -13.67 7.06
CA SER A 15 -1.34 -13.85 5.63
C SER A 15 -2.24 -12.94 4.79
N PHE A 16 -1.89 -12.77 3.51
CA PHE A 16 -2.76 -12.03 2.58
C PHE A 16 -4.14 -12.66 2.46
N ALA A 17 -4.21 -13.99 2.38
CA ALA A 17 -5.49 -14.69 2.30
C ALA A 17 -6.37 -14.42 3.54
N ALA A 18 -5.78 -14.48 4.74
CA ALA A 18 -6.49 -14.19 5.98
C ALA A 18 -6.92 -12.72 6.06
N TYR A 19 -6.06 -11.79 5.65
CA TYR A 19 -6.40 -10.37 5.58
C TYR A 19 -7.57 -10.11 4.64
N LYS A 20 -7.51 -10.64 3.43
CA LYS A 20 -8.59 -10.51 2.43
C LYS A 20 -9.91 -11.08 2.94
N GLU A 21 -9.87 -12.24 3.60
CA GLU A 21 -11.07 -12.85 4.19
C GLU A 21 -11.67 -11.97 5.29
N SER A 22 -10.85 -11.29 6.08
CA SER A 22 -11.29 -10.41 7.16
C SER A 22 -11.89 -9.08 6.70
N MET A 23 -11.76 -8.73 5.43
CA MET A 23 -12.24 -7.43 4.90
C MET A 23 -13.76 -7.38 4.81
N ASP A 24 -14.35 -6.32 5.33
CA ASP A 24 -15.77 -6.01 5.21
C ASP A 24 -16.07 -5.00 4.08
N VAL A 25 -15.11 -4.13 3.76
CA VAL A 25 -15.23 -3.10 2.73
C VAL A 25 -14.05 -3.15 1.76
N ASN A 26 -14.23 -2.63 0.53
CA ASN A 26 -13.22 -2.53 -0.53
C ASN A 26 -12.61 -3.86 -1.01
N LYS A 27 -13.20 -5.00 -0.63
CA LYS A 27 -12.72 -6.32 -1.00
C LYS A 27 -12.79 -6.57 -2.51
N GLU A 28 -13.89 -6.12 -3.15
CA GLU A 28 -14.05 -6.26 -4.60
C GLU A 28 -13.04 -5.43 -5.38
N GLU A 29 -12.79 -4.19 -4.95
CA GLU A 29 -11.84 -3.30 -5.58
C GLU A 29 -10.42 -3.87 -5.49
N LEU A 30 -10.02 -4.31 -4.32
CA LEU A 30 -8.75 -4.98 -4.08
C LEU A 30 -8.59 -6.22 -4.96
N SER A 31 -9.61 -7.07 -4.99
CA SER A 31 -9.61 -8.31 -5.78
C SER A 31 -9.50 -8.04 -7.26
N ARG A 32 -10.18 -7.00 -7.76
CA ARG A 32 -10.13 -6.63 -9.18
C ARG A 32 -8.73 -6.18 -9.60
N VAL A 33 -8.09 -5.34 -8.80
CA VAL A 33 -6.70 -4.91 -9.06
C VAL A 33 -5.77 -6.12 -9.05
N TYR A 34 -5.88 -6.97 -8.04
CA TYR A 34 -5.06 -8.18 -7.92
C TYR A 34 -5.21 -9.10 -9.14
N ASP A 35 -6.43 -9.35 -9.59
CA ASP A 35 -6.72 -10.29 -10.68
C ASP A 35 -6.33 -9.73 -12.06
N GLN A 36 -6.44 -8.42 -12.27
CA GLN A 36 -6.25 -7.77 -13.57
C GLN A 36 -4.85 -7.20 -13.78
N LEU A 37 -4.05 -7.06 -12.72
CA LEU A 37 -2.71 -6.51 -12.82
C LEU A 37 -1.81 -7.38 -13.69
N THR A 38 -1.07 -6.75 -14.60
CA THR A 38 -0.06 -7.41 -15.43
C THR A 38 1.29 -6.75 -15.25
N PHE A 39 2.36 -7.54 -15.37
CA PHE A 39 3.73 -7.09 -15.37
C PHE A 39 4.34 -7.20 -16.76
N THR A 40 5.23 -6.27 -17.09
CA THR A 40 6.07 -6.36 -18.28
C THR A 40 7.23 -7.35 -18.05
N ASP A 41 7.89 -7.79 -19.11
CA ASP A 41 9.09 -8.63 -18.99
C ASP A 41 10.21 -7.92 -18.21
N GLU A 42 10.31 -6.60 -18.36
CA GLU A 42 11.24 -5.77 -17.60
C GLU A 42 10.93 -5.78 -16.10
N ASP A 43 9.64 -5.67 -15.72
CA ASP A 43 9.22 -5.78 -14.33
C ASP A 43 9.60 -7.14 -13.75
N LEU A 44 9.28 -8.22 -14.46
CA LEU A 44 9.55 -9.58 -14.02
C LEU A 44 11.05 -9.84 -13.81
N ALA A 45 11.91 -9.23 -14.63
CA ALA A 45 13.36 -9.31 -14.44
C ALA A 45 13.79 -8.64 -13.13
N VAL A 46 13.20 -7.50 -12.79
CA VAL A 46 13.47 -6.82 -11.52
C VAL A 46 12.99 -7.65 -10.33
N TRP A 47 11.78 -8.22 -10.40
CA TRP A 47 11.24 -9.06 -9.32
C TRP A 47 12.08 -10.32 -9.11
N LYS A 48 12.57 -10.91 -10.18
CA LYS A 48 13.47 -12.06 -10.10
C LYS A 48 14.80 -11.72 -9.41
N ASP A 49 15.36 -10.54 -9.69
CA ASP A 49 16.57 -10.06 -9.02
C ASP A 49 16.31 -9.82 -7.51
N LEU A 50 15.20 -9.19 -7.18
CA LEU A 50 14.80 -8.97 -5.77
C LEU A 50 14.60 -10.28 -5.01
N SER A 51 14.15 -11.35 -5.69
CA SER A 51 13.93 -12.65 -5.04
C SER A 51 15.21 -13.25 -4.44
N GLN A 52 16.38 -12.81 -4.90
CA GLN A 52 17.67 -13.26 -4.38
C GLN A 52 18.04 -12.64 -3.03
N ARG A 53 17.31 -11.60 -2.61
CA ARG A 53 17.60 -10.87 -1.37
C ARG A 53 17.02 -11.56 -0.13
N ASN A 54 16.15 -12.55 -0.29
CA ASN A 54 15.47 -13.26 0.81
C ASN A 54 14.76 -12.30 1.79
N TRP A 55 14.10 -11.30 1.25
CA TRP A 55 13.34 -10.34 2.04
C TRP A 55 11.97 -10.90 2.43
N LYS A 56 11.40 -10.30 3.46
CA LYS A 56 10.01 -10.45 3.90
C LYS A 56 9.46 -9.06 4.24
N GLY A 57 8.18 -8.95 4.58
CA GLY A 57 7.64 -7.62 4.85
C GLY A 57 6.47 -7.63 5.83
N VAL A 58 6.30 -6.49 6.49
CA VAL A 58 5.16 -6.19 7.36
C VAL A 58 4.38 -5.05 6.74
N VAL A 59 3.05 -5.17 6.70
CA VAL A 59 2.16 -4.18 6.12
C VAL A 59 1.20 -3.67 7.18
N LEU A 60 1.18 -2.36 7.38
CA LEU A 60 0.17 -1.67 8.18
C LEU A 60 -0.94 -1.20 7.25
N THR A 61 -2.17 -1.62 7.51
CA THR A 61 -3.30 -1.40 6.61
C THR A 61 -4.64 -1.36 7.35
N ALA A 62 -5.70 -1.04 6.64
CA ALA A 62 -7.09 -1.21 7.05
C ALA A 62 -7.99 -1.32 5.81
N ASP A 63 -9.07 -2.06 5.90
CA ASP A 63 -9.97 -2.33 4.77
C ASP A 63 -10.75 -1.09 4.30
N TRP A 64 -11.02 -0.14 5.20
CA TRP A 64 -11.71 1.13 4.87
C TRP A 64 -10.85 2.11 4.07
N CYS A 65 -9.55 1.87 3.97
CA CYS A 65 -8.61 2.77 3.30
C CYS A 65 -8.59 2.53 1.78
N GLY A 66 -8.97 3.55 0.99
CA GLY A 66 -8.94 3.49 -0.47
C GLY A 66 -7.53 3.29 -1.03
N ASP A 67 -6.54 3.95 -0.46
CA ASP A 67 -5.14 3.78 -0.87
C ASP A 67 -4.65 2.34 -0.64
N ALA A 68 -5.09 1.69 0.43
CA ALA A 68 -4.76 0.30 0.70
C ALA A 68 -5.39 -0.64 -0.35
N SER A 69 -6.61 -0.35 -0.80
CA SER A 69 -7.26 -1.17 -1.84
C SER A 69 -6.57 -1.08 -3.21
N LEU A 70 -5.78 -0.02 -3.45
CA LEU A 70 -4.89 0.11 -4.60
C LEU A 70 -3.53 -0.55 -4.35
N CYS A 71 -2.85 -0.13 -3.31
CA CYS A 71 -1.43 -0.48 -3.09
C CYS A 71 -1.23 -1.89 -2.60
N VAL A 72 -2.12 -2.41 -1.75
CA VAL A 72 -2.00 -3.78 -1.21
C VAL A 72 -2.01 -4.83 -2.33
N PRO A 73 -2.97 -4.86 -3.25
CA PRO A 73 -2.98 -5.88 -4.29
C PRO A 73 -1.79 -5.74 -5.25
N VAL A 74 -1.40 -4.52 -5.61
CA VAL A 74 -0.24 -4.28 -6.48
C VAL A 74 1.03 -4.82 -5.83
N ILE A 75 1.30 -4.45 -4.58
CA ILE A 75 2.54 -4.83 -3.89
C ILE A 75 2.52 -6.29 -3.48
N GLN A 76 1.34 -6.87 -3.17
CA GLN A 76 1.22 -8.31 -2.96
C GLN A 76 1.62 -9.10 -4.22
N ARG A 77 1.17 -8.68 -5.41
CA ARG A 77 1.57 -9.31 -6.67
C ARG A 77 3.06 -9.18 -6.93
N ILE A 78 3.66 -8.01 -6.64
CA ILE A 78 5.11 -7.81 -6.69
C ILE A 78 5.83 -8.76 -5.73
N ALA A 79 5.34 -8.86 -4.50
CA ALA A 79 5.93 -9.70 -3.46
C ALA A 79 5.90 -11.19 -3.85
N GLU A 80 4.80 -11.66 -4.44
CA GLU A 80 4.69 -13.03 -4.94
C GLU A 80 5.75 -13.35 -6.01
N GLU A 81 5.93 -12.44 -6.98
CA GLU A 81 6.94 -12.59 -8.03
C GLU A 81 8.38 -12.44 -7.52
N SER A 82 8.56 -11.72 -6.43
CA SER A 82 9.86 -11.47 -5.80
C SER A 82 10.18 -12.44 -4.65
N ASN A 83 9.35 -13.44 -4.41
CA ASN A 83 9.49 -14.38 -3.30
C ASN A 83 9.62 -13.68 -1.94
N ILE A 84 8.83 -12.61 -1.75
CA ILE A 84 8.75 -11.84 -0.50
C ILE A 84 7.44 -12.21 0.19
N GLU A 85 7.49 -12.80 1.38
CA GLU A 85 6.29 -13.03 2.18
C GLU A 85 5.88 -11.72 2.87
N LEU A 86 4.64 -11.27 2.66
CA LEU A 86 4.06 -10.13 3.36
C LEU A 86 3.10 -10.61 4.46
N ARG A 87 3.20 -9.97 5.61
CA ARG A 87 2.30 -10.18 6.75
C ARG A 87 1.57 -8.87 7.07
N PHE A 88 0.27 -8.98 7.30
CA PHE A 88 -0.65 -7.84 7.38
C PHE A 88 -1.07 -7.59 8.82
N LEU A 89 -1.00 -6.34 9.25
CA LEU A 89 -1.41 -5.87 10.57
C LEU A 89 -2.41 -4.72 10.41
N ILE A 90 -3.52 -4.79 11.14
CA ILE A 90 -4.52 -3.71 11.15
C ILE A 90 -3.97 -2.54 11.97
N ARG A 91 -3.93 -1.35 11.35
CA ARG A 91 -3.31 -0.15 11.93
C ARG A 91 -3.78 0.13 13.36
N ASP A 92 -5.10 0.16 13.57
CA ASP A 92 -5.68 0.58 14.85
C ASP A 92 -5.47 -0.44 15.97
N GLU A 93 -5.13 -1.67 15.62
CA GLU A 93 -4.78 -2.74 16.58
C GLU A 93 -3.27 -2.80 16.86
N ASN A 94 -2.46 -2.00 16.14
CA ASN A 94 -1.00 -2.06 16.18
C ASN A 94 -0.38 -0.66 16.18
N LEU A 95 -0.89 0.24 17.02
CA LEU A 95 -0.48 1.64 17.06
C LEU A 95 0.97 1.82 17.50
N GLU A 96 1.51 0.93 18.30
CA GLU A 96 2.91 0.96 18.71
C GLU A 96 3.86 0.84 17.52
N LEU A 97 3.54 -0.01 16.55
CA LEU A 97 4.29 -0.10 15.30
C LEU A 97 3.99 1.10 14.42
N MET A 98 2.71 1.46 14.26
CA MET A 98 2.28 2.56 13.39
C MET A 98 2.97 3.88 13.77
N ASP A 99 3.14 4.16 15.06
CA ASP A 99 3.74 5.41 15.53
C ASP A 99 5.24 5.52 15.25
N GLN A 100 5.89 4.42 14.83
CA GLN A 100 7.27 4.43 14.33
C GLN A 100 7.36 4.86 12.85
N TYR A 101 6.23 4.91 12.13
CA TYR A 101 6.18 5.16 10.67
C TYR A 101 5.19 6.26 10.31
N LEU A 102 5.14 7.32 11.09
CA LEU A 102 4.27 8.47 10.83
C LEU A 102 4.68 9.22 9.56
N THR A 103 3.71 9.62 8.76
CA THR A 103 3.94 10.49 7.61
C THR A 103 4.14 11.92 8.11
N ASN A 104 5.25 12.53 7.69
CA ASN A 104 5.68 13.87 8.16
C ASN A 104 5.76 13.98 9.69
N GLY A 105 6.01 12.86 10.38
CA GLY A 105 6.14 12.82 11.83
C GLY A 105 4.85 12.99 12.62
N THR A 106 3.70 13.08 11.95
CA THR A 106 2.41 13.41 12.60
C THR A 106 1.25 12.50 12.21
N ALA A 107 1.17 12.05 10.96
CA ALA A 107 0.00 11.35 10.45
C ALA A 107 0.18 9.83 10.43
N ARG A 108 -0.82 9.12 10.97
CA ARG A 108 -0.93 7.65 10.89
C ARG A 108 -1.48 7.22 9.53
N ALA A 109 -0.82 7.67 8.45
CA ALA A 109 -1.23 7.36 7.10
C ALA A 109 -0.90 5.91 6.74
N ILE A 110 -1.79 5.24 6.03
CA ILE A 110 -1.67 3.86 5.56
C ILE A 110 -2.05 3.78 4.07
N PRO A 111 -1.60 2.73 3.36
CA PRO A 111 -0.80 1.60 3.83
C PRO A 111 0.69 1.96 3.98
N ILE A 112 1.37 1.28 4.89
CA ILE A 112 2.83 1.34 5.02
C ILE A 112 3.39 -0.06 4.86
N PHE A 113 4.38 -0.21 3.98
CA PHE A 113 5.06 -1.48 3.69
C PHE A 113 6.49 -1.40 4.22
N ILE A 114 6.80 -2.24 5.19
CA ILE A 114 8.10 -2.32 5.84
C ILE A 114 8.77 -3.60 5.36
N PHE A 115 9.73 -3.46 4.45
CA PHE A 115 10.49 -4.60 3.93
C PHE A 115 11.65 -4.88 4.87
N LEU A 116 11.80 -6.15 5.22
CA LEU A 116 12.79 -6.65 6.16
C LEU A 116 13.74 -7.59 5.45
N ASP A 117 14.99 -7.61 5.89
CA ASP A 117 15.92 -8.65 5.48
C ASP A 117 15.55 -10.01 6.10
N GLN A 118 16.33 -11.05 5.81
CA GLN A 118 16.09 -12.41 6.31
C GLN A 118 16.12 -12.49 7.84
N ASP A 119 16.87 -11.61 8.51
CA ASP A 119 17.02 -11.59 9.96
C ASP A 119 15.96 -10.73 10.65
N GLY A 120 15.12 -10.02 9.88
CA GLY A 120 14.03 -9.19 10.40
C GLY A 120 14.38 -7.71 10.57
N TYR A 121 15.55 -7.26 10.11
CA TYR A 121 15.92 -5.85 10.15
C TYR A 121 15.33 -5.09 8.96
N GLU A 122 14.95 -3.84 9.22
CA GLU A 122 14.39 -2.96 8.19
C GLU A 122 15.37 -2.71 7.04
N ALA A 123 14.96 -3.07 5.84
CA ALA A 123 15.71 -2.84 4.60
C ALA A 123 15.17 -1.64 3.81
N ARG A 124 13.86 -1.56 3.62
CA ARG A 124 13.17 -0.49 2.89
C ARG A 124 11.78 -0.24 3.47
N VAL A 125 11.29 0.98 3.30
CA VAL A 125 9.91 1.35 3.65
C VAL A 125 9.27 2.06 2.46
N TRP A 126 8.03 1.71 2.14
CA TRP A 126 7.25 2.37 1.09
C TRP A 126 5.82 2.62 1.56
N GLY A 127 5.25 3.73 1.17
CA GLY A 127 3.87 4.13 1.40
C GLY A 127 3.74 5.60 1.79
N PRO A 128 2.51 6.10 1.89
CA PRO A 128 1.25 5.42 1.58
C PRO A 128 0.85 5.43 0.11
N ARG A 129 1.47 6.25 -0.75
CA ARG A 129 1.08 6.48 -2.15
C ARG A 129 2.28 6.63 -3.06
N SER A 130 2.07 6.38 -4.37
CA SER A 130 2.97 6.88 -5.40
C SER A 130 2.90 8.42 -5.46
N PRO A 131 3.96 9.10 -5.93
CA PRO A 131 3.94 10.56 -6.08
C PRO A 131 2.80 11.04 -6.97
N GLU A 132 2.50 10.34 -8.06
CA GLU A 132 1.45 10.68 -9.03
C GLU A 132 0.06 10.59 -8.39
N VAL A 133 -0.21 9.54 -7.60
CA VAL A 133 -1.48 9.40 -6.89
C VAL A 133 -1.60 10.46 -5.80
N GLN A 134 -0.51 10.80 -5.11
CA GLN A 134 -0.50 11.88 -4.13
C GLN A 134 -0.84 13.23 -4.77
N GLU A 135 -0.25 13.54 -5.92
CA GLU A 135 -0.53 14.78 -6.66
C GLU A 135 -2.00 14.81 -7.11
N MET A 136 -2.50 13.72 -7.65
CA MET A 136 -3.89 13.61 -8.09
C MET A 136 -4.87 13.88 -6.95
N ILE A 137 -4.66 13.28 -5.78
CA ILE A 137 -5.52 13.48 -4.61
C ILE A 137 -5.40 14.91 -4.08
N THR A 138 -4.21 15.47 -4.04
CA THR A 138 -3.97 16.85 -3.60
C THR A 138 -4.72 17.83 -4.51
N THR A 139 -4.61 17.65 -5.83
CA THR A 139 -5.30 18.47 -6.82
C THR A 139 -6.83 18.35 -6.71
N ALA A 140 -7.33 17.12 -6.55
CA ALA A 140 -8.76 16.86 -6.42
C ALA A 140 -9.34 17.51 -5.14
N ARG A 141 -8.63 17.42 -4.03
CA ARG A 141 -9.03 18.06 -2.75
C ARG A 141 -9.01 19.59 -2.84
N ALA A 142 -8.04 20.15 -3.55
CA ALA A 142 -7.96 21.60 -3.77
C ALA A 142 -9.15 22.16 -4.57
N GLY A 143 -9.81 21.33 -5.38
CA GLY A 143 -11.03 21.67 -6.12
C GLY A 143 -12.32 21.60 -5.30
N LEU A 144 -12.26 21.12 -4.06
CA LEU A 144 -13.43 21.09 -3.18
C LEU A 144 -13.82 22.49 -2.70
N PRO A 145 -15.14 22.75 -2.49
CA PRO A 145 -15.56 24.00 -1.88
C PRO A 145 -15.03 24.13 -0.45
N ALA A 146 -15.21 25.29 0.17
CA ALA A 146 -14.85 25.50 1.57
C ALA A 146 -15.58 24.48 2.48
N ALA A 147 -14.93 24.08 3.57
CA ALA A 147 -15.45 23.03 4.46
C ALA A 147 -16.81 23.37 5.10
N ASP A 148 -17.16 24.63 5.19
CA ASP A 148 -18.44 25.15 5.69
C ASP A 148 -19.49 25.36 4.58
N ALA A 149 -19.14 25.09 3.33
CA ALA A 149 -20.07 25.21 2.21
C ALA A 149 -21.16 24.14 2.25
N PRO A 150 -22.42 24.47 1.87
CA PRO A 150 -23.54 23.54 1.96
C PRO A 150 -23.37 22.24 1.16
N ASP A 151 -22.59 22.30 0.08
CA ASP A 151 -22.34 21.17 -0.84
C ASP A 151 -21.00 20.46 -0.59
N PHE A 152 -20.25 20.86 0.43
CA PHE A 152 -18.93 20.28 0.72
C PHE A 152 -18.98 18.76 0.94
N GLU A 153 -19.87 18.30 1.82
CA GLU A 153 -19.96 16.87 2.13
C GLU A 153 -20.34 16.02 0.92
N GLU A 154 -21.25 16.50 0.09
CA GLU A 154 -21.68 15.80 -1.11
C GLU A 154 -20.54 15.70 -2.11
N LYS A 155 -19.84 16.79 -2.38
CA LYS A 155 -18.71 16.84 -3.29
C LYS A 155 -17.51 16.04 -2.79
N GLN A 156 -17.29 16.02 -1.49
CA GLN A 156 -16.25 15.18 -0.89
C GLN A 156 -16.58 13.68 -1.06
N LYS A 157 -17.82 13.28 -0.82
CA LYS A 157 -18.27 11.89 -1.06
C LYS A 157 -18.15 11.50 -2.53
N GLU A 158 -18.49 12.40 -3.44
CA GLU A 158 -18.34 12.17 -4.88
C GLU A 158 -16.87 11.99 -5.27
N LEU A 159 -15.98 12.83 -4.75
CA LEU A 159 -14.55 12.75 -4.98
C LEU A 159 -14.02 11.36 -4.59
N TYR A 160 -14.32 10.90 -3.39
CA TYR A 160 -13.85 9.59 -2.91
C TYR A 160 -14.50 8.42 -3.65
N ARG A 161 -15.74 8.55 -4.07
CA ARG A 161 -16.42 7.55 -4.91
C ARG A 161 -15.73 7.41 -6.27
N ASN A 162 -15.43 8.53 -6.90
CA ASN A 162 -14.73 8.57 -8.18
C ASN A 162 -13.31 8.01 -8.06
N PHE A 163 -12.61 8.37 -7.00
CA PHE A 163 -11.28 7.84 -6.69
C PHE A 163 -11.30 6.32 -6.50
N LYS A 164 -12.25 5.81 -5.72
CA LYS A 164 -12.45 4.37 -5.50
C LYS A 164 -12.69 3.62 -6.82
N GLN A 165 -13.54 4.19 -7.70
CA GLN A 165 -13.79 3.61 -9.01
C GLN A 165 -12.52 3.61 -9.86
N GLN A 166 -11.79 4.72 -9.90
CA GLN A 166 -10.56 4.85 -10.68
C GLN A 166 -9.48 3.89 -10.20
N ILE A 167 -9.28 3.75 -8.90
CA ILE A 167 -8.35 2.78 -8.30
C ILE A 167 -8.56 1.37 -8.88
N SER A 168 -9.80 0.92 -8.96
CA SER A 168 -10.14 -0.45 -9.32
C SER A 168 -10.22 -0.72 -10.82
N THR A 169 -10.13 0.32 -11.66
CA THR A 169 -10.38 0.20 -13.10
C THR A 169 -9.29 0.81 -13.99
N ASP A 170 -8.36 1.58 -13.45
CA ASP A 170 -7.35 2.29 -14.24
C ASP A 170 -5.95 1.65 -14.11
N PRO A 171 -5.52 0.86 -15.12
CA PRO A 171 -4.18 0.28 -15.11
C PRO A 171 -3.03 1.29 -15.09
N ALA A 172 -3.25 2.51 -15.60
CA ALA A 172 -2.24 3.57 -15.54
C ALA A 172 -1.94 3.97 -14.10
N MET A 173 -2.96 3.99 -13.23
CA MET A 173 -2.78 4.24 -11.80
C MET A 173 -1.99 3.11 -11.12
N TRP A 174 -2.28 1.86 -11.44
CA TRP A 174 -1.53 0.70 -10.93
C TRP A 174 -0.06 0.78 -11.34
N ARG A 175 0.18 1.23 -12.57
CA ARG A 175 1.55 1.39 -13.11
C ARG A 175 2.37 2.40 -12.30
N THR A 176 1.76 3.48 -11.83
CA THR A 176 2.47 4.47 -11.00
C THR A 176 2.96 3.85 -9.70
N VAL A 177 2.16 2.98 -9.09
CA VAL A 177 2.54 2.24 -7.88
C VAL A 177 3.69 1.28 -8.17
N ILE A 178 3.60 0.50 -9.25
CA ILE A 178 4.66 -0.43 -9.68
C ILE A 178 5.99 0.32 -9.82
N GLU A 179 6.01 1.42 -10.56
CA GLU A 179 7.24 2.18 -10.81
C GLU A 179 7.81 2.80 -9.52
N SER A 180 6.96 3.34 -8.66
CA SER A 180 7.38 3.92 -7.38
C SER A 180 7.99 2.87 -6.44
N VAL A 181 7.35 1.71 -6.34
CA VAL A 181 7.84 0.58 -5.52
C VAL A 181 9.15 0.03 -6.10
N LYS A 182 9.21 -0.15 -7.41
CA LYS A 182 10.43 -0.61 -8.11
C LYS A 182 11.61 0.29 -7.78
N ALA A 183 11.45 1.61 -7.94
CA ALA A 183 12.50 2.57 -7.63
C ALA A 183 12.97 2.48 -6.17
N LYS A 184 12.01 2.30 -5.23
CA LYS A 184 12.32 2.18 -3.81
C LYS A 184 13.07 0.91 -3.47
N LEU A 185 12.66 -0.22 -4.03
CA LEU A 185 13.25 -1.53 -3.70
C LEU A 185 14.61 -1.75 -4.37
N GLN A 186 14.86 -1.15 -5.54
CA GLN A 186 16.15 -1.23 -6.23
C GLN A 186 17.20 -0.29 -5.61
N GLY A 187 16.78 0.81 -5.06
CA GLY A 187 17.65 1.86 -4.45
C GLY A 187 18.30 1.48 -3.10
#